data_c02fa8a45415129c91bb9e2e6cebb2c1
#
_entry.id   c02fa8a45415129c91bb9e2e6cebb2c1
#
_cell.length_a   1.000
_cell.length_b   1.000
_cell.length_c   1.000
_cell.angle_alpha   90.00
_cell.angle_beta   90.00
_cell.angle_gamma   90.00
#
_symmetry.space_group_name_H-M   'P 1'
#
loop_
_entity.id
_entity.type
_entity.pdbx_description
1 polymer ?
#
loop_
_entity_poly.entity_id
_entity_poly.type
_entity_poly.pdbx_seq_one_letter_code
_entity_poly.pdbx_strand_id
1 'polypeptide(L)'
;MPIKIPNQLPATSVLTSENIFVMTETRAITQDIRPLQILILNLMPTKIETETQLARVLGNTPIQIELELIAPSGHVSKNTSQAHMLAFYKSFDEVRDRTFDGLVITGAPVENLPFEEVDYWPELCEIMEWSKTHVHSTLHICWGAQAGLYYHYGIPKRQLPEKLFGVFRHTVEDPNFILFRGFDDEFWVPHSRHTTVLREDIEAIPELKILASSPEAGVYAVKTDQGRQIFLMGHAEYDRDTLRNEYIRDLTAGADIRVPKNYFPGDDPSRKPAVTWRSCAHLLYSNWLNYFVYQTSPYNIRDIERGIRTDD
;
A
#
# COMPACT_ATOMS: atom_id res chain seq x y z
N MET A 1 -10.89 -3.00 -17.20
CA MET A 1 -10.06 -4.07 -17.83
C MET A 1 -9.11 -4.59 -16.78
N PRO A 2 -8.65 -5.84 -16.87
CA PRO A 2 -7.98 -6.50 -15.77
C PRO A 2 -6.51 -6.10 -15.62
N ILE A 3 -5.97 -6.35 -14.42
CA ILE A 3 -4.55 -6.25 -14.13
C ILE A 3 -3.75 -7.22 -15.02
N LYS A 4 -2.67 -6.73 -15.65
CA LYS A 4 -1.69 -7.57 -16.35
C LYS A 4 -0.62 -7.98 -15.35
N ILE A 5 -0.45 -9.28 -15.19
CA ILE A 5 0.53 -9.87 -14.27
C ILE A 5 1.33 -10.97 -14.99
N PRO A 6 2.55 -11.29 -14.53
CA PRO A 6 3.33 -12.38 -15.09
C PRO A 6 2.55 -13.69 -15.11
N ASN A 7 2.67 -14.47 -16.21
CA ASN A 7 1.89 -15.68 -16.40
C ASN A 7 1.98 -16.69 -15.24
N GLN A 8 3.13 -16.77 -14.57
CA GLN A 8 3.42 -17.75 -13.52
C GLN A 8 3.37 -17.15 -12.11
N LEU A 9 2.94 -15.90 -11.93
CA LEU A 9 2.83 -15.32 -10.60
C LEU A 9 1.78 -16.08 -9.78
N PRO A 10 2.08 -16.52 -8.54
CA PRO A 10 1.14 -17.29 -7.70
C PRO A 10 -0.21 -16.57 -7.49
N ALA A 11 -0.20 -15.24 -7.46
CA ALA A 11 -1.41 -14.43 -7.38
C ALA A 11 -2.42 -14.73 -8.50
N THR A 12 -1.97 -15.17 -9.70
CA THR A 12 -2.86 -15.47 -10.84
C THR A 12 -3.90 -16.53 -10.49
N SER A 13 -3.46 -17.65 -9.89
CA SER A 13 -4.36 -18.75 -9.52
C SER A 13 -5.36 -18.34 -8.42
N VAL A 14 -4.88 -17.59 -7.42
CA VAL A 14 -5.73 -17.11 -6.31
C VAL A 14 -6.80 -16.15 -6.83
N LEU A 15 -6.41 -15.13 -7.60
CA LEU A 15 -7.34 -14.13 -8.12
C LEU A 15 -8.38 -14.76 -9.07
N THR A 16 -7.95 -15.72 -9.92
CA THR A 16 -8.88 -16.45 -10.80
C THR A 16 -9.90 -17.25 -9.98
N SER A 17 -9.49 -17.89 -8.88
CA SER A 17 -10.40 -18.62 -8.00
C SER A 17 -11.40 -17.72 -7.27
N GLU A 18 -11.09 -16.45 -7.12
CA GLU A 18 -11.94 -15.40 -6.52
C GLU A 18 -12.83 -14.70 -7.56
N ASN A 19 -12.87 -15.16 -8.81
CA ASN A 19 -13.55 -14.53 -9.95
C ASN A 19 -13.06 -13.10 -10.25
N ILE A 20 -11.83 -12.77 -9.86
CA ILE A 20 -11.17 -11.52 -10.25
C ILE A 20 -10.46 -11.79 -11.58
N PHE A 21 -10.86 -11.05 -12.60
CA PHE A 21 -10.29 -11.25 -13.93
C PHE A 21 -8.87 -10.66 -13.99
N VAL A 22 -7.89 -11.50 -14.24
CA VAL A 22 -6.50 -11.12 -14.47
C VAL A 22 -6.14 -11.31 -15.94
N MET A 23 -5.33 -10.41 -16.47
CA MET A 23 -4.79 -10.52 -17.82
C MET A 23 -3.36 -11.04 -17.74
N THR A 24 -3.13 -12.23 -18.28
CA THR A 24 -1.76 -12.73 -18.42
C THR A 24 -1.02 -11.98 -19.53
N GLU A 25 0.32 -11.97 -19.49
CA GLU A 25 1.15 -11.32 -20.50
C GLU A 25 0.79 -11.77 -21.93
N THR A 26 0.55 -13.07 -22.12
CA THR A 26 0.19 -13.63 -23.43
C THR A 26 -1.10 -13.02 -23.99
N ARG A 27 -2.08 -12.75 -23.14
CA ARG A 27 -3.36 -12.16 -23.56
C ARG A 27 -3.26 -10.65 -23.78
N ALA A 28 -2.40 -9.95 -23.03
CA ALA A 28 -2.23 -8.51 -23.13
C ALA A 28 -1.62 -8.05 -24.47
N ILE A 29 -0.79 -8.88 -25.10
CA ILE A 29 -0.10 -8.56 -26.37
C ILE A 29 -1.09 -8.28 -27.51
N THR A 30 -2.34 -8.74 -27.41
CA THR A 30 -3.35 -8.60 -28.48
C THR A 30 -4.21 -7.34 -28.33
N GLN A 31 -3.93 -6.45 -27.39
CA GLN A 31 -4.75 -5.24 -27.15
C GLN A 31 -3.94 -3.97 -27.36
N ASP A 32 -4.47 -3.06 -28.18
CA ASP A 32 -3.86 -1.76 -28.48
C ASP A 32 -4.33 -0.68 -27.47
N ILE A 33 -3.95 -0.85 -26.20
CA ILE A 33 -4.27 0.07 -25.09
C ILE A 33 -2.99 0.29 -24.28
N ARG A 34 -2.68 1.56 -23.97
CA ARG A 34 -1.60 1.86 -23.02
C ARG A 34 -2.03 1.43 -21.59
N PRO A 35 -1.47 0.36 -21.02
CA PRO A 35 -1.72 0.03 -19.62
C PRO A 35 -1.01 1.03 -18.70
N LEU A 36 -1.58 1.26 -17.51
CA LEU A 36 -0.87 1.98 -16.46
C LEU A 36 0.30 1.14 -15.93
N GLN A 37 1.47 1.75 -15.83
CA GLN A 37 2.66 1.12 -15.26
C GLN A 37 2.65 1.34 -13.76
N ILE A 38 2.36 0.31 -12.98
CA ILE A 38 2.33 0.36 -11.51
C ILE A 38 3.49 -0.45 -10.95
N LEU A 39 4.34 0.21 -10.17
CA LEU A 39 5.44 -0.40 -9.45
C LEU A 39 5.03 -0.66 -8.00
N ILE A 40 5.39 -1.82 -7.45
CA ILE A 40 5.23 -2.14 -6.04
C ILE A 40 6.60 -2.38 -5.42
N LEU A 41 7.01 -1.51 -4.51
CA LEU A 41 8.12 -1.77 -3.59
C LEU A 41 7.58 -2.58 -2.41
N ASN A 42 7.81 -3.88 -2.46
CA ASN A 42 7.31 -4.81 -1.45
C ASN A 42 8.36 -5.02 -0.34
N LEU A 43 8.15 -4.37 0.80
CA LEU A 43 9.02 -4.47 1.98
C LEU A 43 8.58 -5.57 2.96
N MET A 44 7.41 -6.20 2.72
CA MET A 44 6.88 -7.24 3.59
C MET A 44 7.68 -8.54 3.47
N PRO A 45 7.86 -9.29 4.57
CA PRO A 45 8.55 -10.58 4.54
C PRO A 45 7.73 -11.68 3.86
N THR A 46 6.39 -11.60 3.90
CA THR A 46 5.45 -12.53 3.24
C THR A 46 5.11 -12.00 1.84
N LYS A 47 6.10 -12.02 0.92
CA LYS A 47 5.99 -11.42 -0.41
C LYS A 47 4.75 -11.87 -1.17
N ILE A 48 4.54 -13.19 -1.31
CA ILE A 48 3.45 -13.81 -2.10
C ILE A 48 2.07 -13.39 -1.57
N GLU A 49 1.90 -13.33 -0.26
CA GLU A 49 0.65 -12.89 0.36
C GLU A 49 0.37 -11.43 0.03
N THR A 50 1.36 -10.55 0.23
CA THR A 50 1.26 -9.12 -0.05
C THR A 50 0.99 -8.84 -1.54
N GLU A 51 1.67 -9.55 -2.44
CA GLU A 51 1.43 -9.49 -3.90
C GLU A 51 -0.03 -9.80 -4.23
N THR A 52 -0.56 -10.87 -3.64
CA THR A 52 -1.95 -11.29 -3.87
C THR A 52 -2.94 -10.26 -3.34
N GLN A 53 -2.71 -9.73 -2.15
CA GLN A 53 -3.55 -8.71 -1.52
C GLN A 53 -3.60 -7.43 -2.35
N LEU A 54 -2.44 -6.91 -2.75
CA LEU A 54 -2.36 -5.70 -3.57
C LEU A 54 -2.92 -5.93 -4.98
N ALA A 55 -2.61 -7.05 -5.62
CA ALA A 55 -3.14 -7.38 -6.94
C ALA A 55 -4.68 -7.49 -6.93
N ARG A 56 -5.28 -7.97 -5.82
CA ARG A 56 -6.74 -8.05 -5.67
C ARG A 56 -7.40 -6.67 -5.64
N VAL A 57 -6.88 -5.73 -4.86
CA VAL A 57 -7.47 -4.40 -4.74
C VAL A 57 -7.18 -3.53 -5.95
N LEU A 58 -5.98 -3.63 -6.54
CA LEU A 58 -5.61 -2.96 -7.78
C LEU A 58 -6.36 -3.52 -9.00
N GLY A 59 -6.65 -4.82 -9.01
CA GLY A 59 -7.35 -5.49 -10.13
C GLY A 59 -8.86 -5.21 -10.20
N ASN A 60 -9.45 -4.58 -9.18
CA ASN A 60 -10.88 -4.26 -9.14
C ASN A 60 -11.20 -2.93 -9.84
N THR A 61 -10.75 -2.78 -11.08
CA THR A 61 -10.95 -1.58 -11.91
C THR A 61 -11.10 -1.98 -13.38
N PRO A 62 -11.83 -1.19 -14.20
CA PRO A 62 -11.86 -1.36 -15.65
C PRO A 62 -10.56 -0.89 -16.34
N ILE A 63 -9.65 -0.23 -15.63
CA ILE A 63 -8.40 0.29 -16.17
C ILE A 63 -7.38 -0.84 -16.29
N GLN A 64 -6.68 -0.92 -17.41
CA GLN A 64 -5.61 -1.90 -17.60
C GLN A 64 -4.36 -1.47 -16.86
N ILE A 65 -3.80 -2.38 -16.05
CA ILE A 65 -2.61 -2.14 -15.24
C ILE A 65 -1.56 -3.20 -15.60
N GLU A 66 -0.34 -2.75 -15.78
CA GLU A 66 0.85 -3.57 -15.84
C GLU A 66 1.59 -3.45 -14.51
N LEU A 67 1.73 -4.57 -13.79
CA LEU A 67 2.29 -4.60 -12.45
C LEU A 67 3.73 -5.08 -12.48
N GLU A 68 4.63 -4.32 -11.87
CA GLU A 68 6.01 -4.71 -11.64
C GLU A 68 6.33 -4.70 -10.14
N LEU A 69 7.19 -5.65 -9.73
CA LEU A 69 7.57 -5.84 -8.33
C LEU A 69 9.05 -5.53 -8.17
N ILE A 70 9.37 -4.74 -7.14
CA ILE A 70 10.75 -4.52 -6.68
C ILE A 70 10.86 -4.81 -5.18
N ALA A 71 12.06 -5.19 -4.77
CA ALA A 71 12.43 -5.35 -3.38
C ALA A 71 13.83 -4.75 -3.16
N PRO A 72 14.17 -4.34 -1.92
CA PRO A 72 15.50 -3.83 -1.62
C PRO A 72 16.59 -4.85 -1.96
N SER A 73 17.65 -4.39 -2.64
CA SER A 73 18.73 -5.23 -3.18
C SER A 73 19.57 -5.90 -2.10
N GLY A 74 19.77 -5.20 -0.98
CA GLY A 74 20.60 -5.67 0.16
C GLY A 74 19.86 -6.59 1.14
N HIS A 75 18.55 -6.77 0.98
CA HIS A 75 17.73 -7.51 1.95
C HIS A 75 17.35 -8.89 1.44
N VAL A 76 17.82 -9.94 2.14
CA VAL A 76 17.47 -11.33 1.83
C VAL A 76 16.13 -11.68 2.48
N SER A 77 15.11 -11.94 1.67
CA SER A 77 13.81 -12.40 2.17
C SER A 77 13.92 -13.78 2.83
N LYS A 78 13.57 -13.86 4.12
CA LYS A 78 13.62 -15.12 4.88
C LYS A 78 12.42 -16.05 4.61
N ASN A 79 11.30 -15.50 4.18
CA ASN A 79 10.01 -16.21 4.06
C ASN A 79 9.57 -16.42 2.61
N THR A 80 10.41 -16.06 1.64
CA THR A 80 10.12 -16.23 0.21
C THR A 80 11.29 -16.91 -0.46
N SER A 81 11.01 -17.90 -1.32
CA SER A 81 12.07 -18.64 -2.00
C SER A 81 12.88 -17.74 -2.94
N GLN A 82 14.16 -17.99 -3.05
CA GLN A 82 15.03 -17.26 -3.99
C GLN A 82 14.57 -17.42 -5.44
N ALA A 83 14.02 -18.59 -5.80
CA ALA A 83 13.47 -18.83 -7.13
C ALA A 83 12.30 -17.89 -7.46
N HIS A 84 11.41 -17.61 -6.48
CA HIS A 84 10.32 -16.66 -6.63
C HIS A 84 10.86 -15.24 -6.81
N MET A 85 11.83 -14.83 -5.96
CA MET A 85 12.45 -13.50 -6.06
C MET A 85 13.09 -13.29 -7.44
N LEU A 86 13.88 -14.24 -7.92
CA LEU A 86 14.53 -14.16 -9.24
C LEU A 86 13.54 -14.15 -10.41
N ALA A 87 12.39 -14.80 -10.26
CA ALA A 87 11.40 -14.90 -11.32
C ALA A 87 10.52 -13.65 -11.46
N PHE A 88 10.22 -12.94 -10.37
CA PHE A 88 9.17 -11.93 -10.33
C PHE A 88 9.61 -10.56 -9.82
N TYR A 89 10.75 -10.46 -9.12
CA TYR A 89 11.24 -9.20 -8.57
C TYR A 89 12.42 -8.67 -9.37
N LYS A 90 12.43 -7.36 -9.55
CA LYS A 90 13.55 -6.59 -10.05
C LYS A 90 14.26 -5.87 -8.91
N SER A 91 15.52 -5.55 -9.11
CA SER A 91 16.23 -4.58 -8.29
C SER A 91 15.83 -3.15 -8.66
N PHE A 92 16.12 -2.19 -7.79
CA PHE A 92 15.92 -0.78 -8.10
C PHE A 92 16.75 -0.33 -9.30
N ASP A 93 17.99 -0.82 -9.44
CA ASP A 93 18.85 -0.49 -10.57
C ASP A 93 18.28 -0.88 -11.94
N GLU A 94 17.45 -1.94 -12.00
CA GLU A 94 16.80 -2.37 -13.25
C GLU A 94 15.63 -1.47 -13.66
N VAL A 95 15.12 -0.64 -12.76
CA VAL A 95 13.95 0.22 -13.01
C VAL A 95 14.25 1.71 -12.90
N ARG A 96 15.41 2.12 -12.38
CA ARG A 96 15.75 3.51 -12.04
C ARG A 96 15.72 4.48 -13.23
N ASP A 97 15.97 4.01 -14.45
CA ASP A 97 15.95 4.83 -15.68
C ASP A 97 14.56 4.86 -16.35
N ARG A 98 13.53 4.34 -15.66
CA ARG A 98 12.17 4.25 -16.18
C ARG A 98 11.22 5.12 -15.38
N THR A 99 10.09 5.46 -16.00
CA THR A 99 9.01 6.21 -15.38
C THR A 99 7.78 5.33 -15.19
N PHE A 100 6.98 5.61 -14.15
CA PHE A 100 5.80 4.83 -13.77
C PHE A 100 4.62 5.76 -13.49
N ASP A 101 3.42 5.29 -13.80
CA ASP A 101 2.19 6.01 -13.48
C ASP A 101 1.91 5.99 -11.98
N GLY A 102 2.22 4.89 -11.30
CA GLY A 102 2.05 4.77 -9.86
C GLY A 102 3.10 3.91 -9.18
N LEU A 103 3.35 4.21 -7.91
CA LEU A 103 4.20 3.41 -7.02
C LEU A 103 3.43 3.12 -5.73
N VAL A 104 3.46 1.86 -5.29
CA VAL A 104 3.01 1.46 -3.96
C VAL A 104 4.22 1.07 -3.13
N ILE A 105 4.42 1.73 -1.99
CA ILE A 105 5.44 1.36 -0.99
C ILE A 105 4.72 0.69 0.17
N THR A 106 4.99 -0.60 0.40
CA THR A 106 4.29 -1.38 1.43
C THR A 106 4.78 -1.08 2.84
N GLY A 107 4.06 -1.60 3.84
CA GLY A 107 4.56 -1.72 5.20
C GLY A 107 5.75 -2.66 5.32
N ALA A 108 6.36 -2.66 6.51
CA ALA A 108 7.42 -3.57 6.90
C ALA A 108 7.37 -3.81 8.42
N PRO A 109 7.67 -5.03 8.93
CA PRO A 109 7.63 -5.33 10.37
C PRO A 109 8.94 -4.92 11.08
N VAL A 110 9.41 -3.70 10.82
CA VAL A 110 10.66 -3.12 11.38
C VAL A 110 10.40 -1.83 12.17
N GLU A 111 9.15 -1.61 12.54
CA GLU A 111 8.70 -0.37 13.19
C GLU A 111 9.34 -0.08 14.54
N ASN A 112 9.88 -1.10 15.23
CA ASN A 112 10.58 -0.92 16.52
C ASN A 112 12.04 -0.46 16.37
N LEU A 113 12.60 -0.50 15.16
CA LEU A 113 13.92 0.03 14.86
C LEU A 113 13.84 1.53 14.50
N PRO A 114 14.80 2.38 14.89
CA PRO A 114 15.00 3.66 14.21
C PRO A 114 15.06 3.48 12.69
N PHE A 115 14.63 4.47 11.92
CA PHE A 115 14.64 4.33 10.46
C PHE A 115 16.04 4.08 9.92
N GLU A 116 17.03 4.79 10.47
CA GLU A 116 18.44 4.73 10.07
C GLU A 116 19.12 3.39 10.40
N GLU A 117 18.53 2.59 11.28
CA GLU A 117 19.03 1.25 11.64
C GLU A 117 18.44 0.13 10.77
N VAL A 118 17.49 0.46 9.88
CA VAL A 118 16.95 -0.50 8.93
C VAL A 118 17.96 -0.70 7.79
N ASP A 119 18.35 -1.94 7.55
CA ASP A 119 19.41 -2.33 6.61
C ASP A 119 19.26 -1.76 5.19
N TYR A 120 18.01 -1.63 4.69
CA TYR A 120 17.71 -1.08 3.38
C TYR A 120 17.28 0.40 3.42
N TRP A 121 17.43 1.11 4.55
CA TRP A 121 17.02 2.51 4.67
C TRP A 121 17.67 3.43 3.63
N PRO A 122 18.99 3.35 3.35
CA PRO A 122 19.61 4.19 2.34
C PRO A 122 19.00 4.02 0.94
N GLU A 123 18.75 2.76 0.53
CA GLU A 123 18.12 2.45 -0.76
C GLU A 123 16.65 2.92 -0.79
N LEU A 124 15.91 2.76 0.31
CA LEU A 124 14.54 3.26 0.42
C LEU A 124 14.49 4.79 0.28
N CYS A 125 15.42 5.52 0.89
CA CYS A 125 15.54 6.98 0.72
C CYS A 125 15.81 7.35 -0.75
N GLU A 126 16.71 6.63 -1.44
CA GLU A 126 16.99 6.84 -2.85
C GLU A 126 15.73 6.60 -3.71
N ILE A 127 14.98 5.53 -3.45
CA ILE A 127 13.73 5.23 -4.15
C ILE A 127 12.67 6.31 -3.89
N MET A 128 12.52 6.79 -2.66
CA MET A 128 11.57 7.85 -2.32
C MET A 128 11.95 9.18 -2.99
N GLU A 129 13.24 9.53 -3.06
CA GLU A 129 13.68 10.71 -3.79
C GLU A 129 13.46 10.58 -5.30
N TRP A 130 13.84 9.44 -5.88
CA TRP A 130 13.61 9.09 -7.27
C TRP A 130 12.13 9.16 -7.65
N SER A 131 11.24 8.73 -6.76
CA SER A 131 9.79 8.71 -7.03
C SER A 131 9.21 10.11 -7.29
N LYS A 132 9.83 11.17 -6.77
CA LYS A 132 9.36 12.55 -6.97
C LYS A 132 9.43 13.01 -8.44
N THR A 133 10.32 12.42 -9.22
CA THR A 133 10.55 12.78 -10.62
C THR A 133 10.18 11.70 -11.62
N HIS A 134 10.17 10.42 -11.21
CA HIS A 134 9.95 9.26 -12.09
C HIS A 134 8.59 8.58 -11.88
N VAL A 135 7.84 8.97 -10.84
CA VAL A 135 6.52 8.40 -10.56
C VAL A 135 5.48 9.51 -10.50
N HIS A 136 4.35 9.29 -11.18
CA HIS A 136 3.29 10.29 -11.18
C HIS A 136 2.55 10.36 -9.84
N SER A 137 2.17 9.22 -9.25
CA SER A 137 1.52 9.17 -7.93
C SER A 137 2.07 8.03 -7.07
N THR A 138 2.40 8.31 -5.79
CA THR A 138 2.92 7.32 -4.85
C THR A 138 1.95 7.10 -3.69
N LEU A 139 1.63 5.83 -3.44
CA LEU A 139 0.82 5.38 -2.30
C LEU A 139 1.73 4.68 -1.28
N HIS A 140 1.84 5.24 -0.10
CA HIS A 140 2.62 4.69 1.01
C HIS A 140 1.69 4.00 2.01
N ILE A 141 2.05 2.80 2.50
CA ILE A 141 1.20 1.99 3.39
C ILE A 141 1.91 1.71 4.72
N CYS A 142 1.22 1.92 5.83
CA CYS A 142 1.62 1.59 7.20
C CYS A 142 3.03 2.11 7.55
N TRP A 143 4.00 1.23 7.80
CA TRP A 143 5.39 1.63 8.05
C TRP A 143 5.98 2.40 6.86
N GLY A 144 5.67 2.02 5.63
CA GLY A 144 6.08 2.77 4.44
C GLY A 144 5.51 4.20 4.42
N ALA A 145 4.31 4.41 4.96
CA ALA A 145 3.73 5.75 5.13
C ALA A 145 4.48 6.55 6.20
N GLN A 146 4.82 5.94 7.34
CA GLN A 146 5.64 6.59 8.37
C GLN A 146 7.04 6.91 7.85
N ALA A 147 7.66 6.01 7.09
CA ALA A 147 8.96 6.21 6.45
C ALA A 147 8.95 7.39 5.46
N GLY A 148 7.91 7.46 4.63
CA GLY A 148 7.72 8.57 3.68
C GLY A 148 7.49 9.91 4.38
N LEU A 149 6.66 9.96 5.41
CA LEU A 149 6.44 11.17 6.21
C LEU A 149 7.72 11.62 6.93
N TYR A 150 8.51 10.68 7.42
CA TYR A 150 9.79 10.99 8.05
C TYR A 150 10.81 11.51 7.03
N TYR A 151 11.00 10.79 5.91
CA TYR A 151 11.99 11.16 4.91
C TYR A 151 11.70 12.52 4.25
N HIS A 152 10.46 12.75 3.83
CA HIS A 152 10.09 13.95 3.08
C HIS A 152 9.82 15.16 3.95
N TYR A 153 9.33 14.97 5.20
CA TYR A 153 8.81 16.05 6.04
C TYR A 153 9.40 16.06 7.46
N GLY A 154 10.28 15.12 7.81
CA GLY A 154 10.88 15.03 9.14
C GLY A 154 9.90 14.63 10.25
N ILE A 155 8.72 14.10 9.93
CA ILE A 155 7.70 13.70 10.90
C ILE A 155 8.12 12.40 11.56
N PRO A 156 8.42 12.39 12.89
CA PRO A 156 8.90 11.19 13.55
C PRO A 156 7.77 10.19 13.83
N LYS A 157 8.08 8.92 13.81
CA LYS A 157 7.20 7.92 14.39
C LYS A 157 7.31 7.90 15.91
N ARG A 158 6.21 7.58 16.58
CA ARG A 158 6.12 7.48 18.04
C ARG A 158 5.71 6.06 18.43
N GLN A 159 6.34 5.53 19.47
CA GLN A 159 6.00 4.22 20.01
C GLN A 159 4.61 4.28 20.65
N LEU A 160 3.77 3.30 20.36
CA LEU A 160 2.50 3.10 21.04
C LEU A 160 2.74 2.33 22.36
N PRO A 161 1.91 2.60 23.40
CA PRO A 161 2.03 1.87 24.66
C PRO A 161 1.72 0.37 24.52
N GLU A 162 0.90 0.00 23.54
CA GLU A 162 0.59 -1.37 23.15
C GLU A 162 0.37 -1.46 21.64
N LYS A 163 0.48 -2.66 21.07
CA LYS A 163 0.21 -2.90 19.65
C LYS A 163 -1.20 -2.49 19.29
N LEU A 164 -1.35 -1.59 18.34
CA LEU A 164 -2.64 -1.29 17.71
C LEU A 164 -2.98 -2.43 16.76
N PHE A 165 -3.88 -3.32 17.20
CA PHE A 165 -4.15 -4.58 16.54
C PHE A 165 -5.65 -4.86 16.43
N GLY A 166 -6.18 -4.86 15.22
CA GLY A 166 -7.61 -5.06 14.98
C GLY A 166 -8.15 -4.30 13.79
N VAL A 167 -9.47 -4.12 13.76
CA VAL A 167 -10.20 -3.36 12.75
C VAL A 167 -10.86 -2.17 13.42
N PHE A 168 -10.52 -0.97 12.97
CA PHE A 168 -10.93 0.26 13.63
C PHE A 168 -11.81 1.09 12.72
N ARG A 169 -12.77 1.80 13.32
CA ARG A 169 -13.67 2.73 12.65
C ARG A 169 -12.94 4.06 12.43
N HIS A 170 -13.05 4.58 11.21
CA HIS A 170 -12.49 5.85 10.79
C HIS A 170 -13.59 6.77 10.26
N THR A 171 -13.36 8.06 10.36
CA THR A 171 -14.24 9.10 9.81
C THR A 171 -13.49 9.84 8.69
N VAL A 172 -14.19 10.12 7.61
CA VAL A 172 -13.69 10.98 6.53
C VAL A 172 -13.73 12.43 7.01
N GLU A 173 -12.57 13.11 7.03
CA GLU A 173 -12.47 14.53 7.45
C GLU A 173 -12.72 15.51 6.29
N ASP A 174 -12.46 15.08 5.07
CA ASP A 174 -12.77 15.86 3.87
C ASP A 174 -13.64 15.01 2.91
N PRO A 175 -14.97 15.04 3.08
CA PRO A 175 -15.88 14.23 2.27
C PRO A 175 -15.92 14.64 0.79
N ASN A 176 -15.41 15.85 0.45
CA ASN A 176 -15.32 16.31 -0.93
C ASN A 176 -14.03 15.85 -1.62
N PHE A 177 -13.08 15.27 -0.88
CA PHE A 177 -11.85 14.82 -1.47
C PHE A 177 -12.05 13.53 -2.27
N ILE A 178 -11.67 13.57 -3.53
CA ILE A 178 -12.04 12.57 -4.55
C ILE A 178 -11.53 11.15 -4.23
N LEU A 179 -10.51 10.99 -3.39
CA LEU A 179 -10.03 9.68 -2.94
C LEU A 179 -11.09 8.90 -2.17
N PHE A 180 -11.96 9.61 -1.43
CA PHE A 180 -13.05 9.03 -0.65
C PHE A 180 -14.41 9.08 -1.37
N ARG A 181 -14.40 9.32 -2.68
CA ARG A 181 -15.64 9.30 -3.47
C ARG A 181 -16.34 7.96 -3.37
N GLY A 182 -17.60 7.97 -2.93
CA GLY A 182 -18.42 6.78 -2.73
C GLY A 182 -18.24 6.09 -1.38
N PHE A 183 -17.41 6.63 -0.50
CA PHE A 183 -17.35 6.20 0.90
C PHE A 183 -18.56 6.70 1.67
N ASP A 184 -18.96 5.95 2.70
CA ASP A 184 -19.80 6.45 3.76
C ASP A 184 -18.99 7.38 4.67
N ASP A 185 -19.67 8.15 5.52
CA ASP A 185 -19.00 9.07 6.47
C ASP A 185 -18.05 8.33 7.42
N GLU A 186 -18.36 7.06 7.70
CA GLU A 186 -17.57 6.16 8.55
C GLU A 186 -17.24 4.87 7.80
N PHE A 187 -16.03 4.34 8.00
CA PHE A 187 -15.57 3.11 7.40
C PHE A 187 -14.58 2.37 8.30
N TRP A 188 -14.35 1.10 8.00
CA TRP A 188 -13.49 0.24 8.80
C TRP A 188 -12.17 -0.06 8.10
N VAL A 189 -11.06 -0.05 8.87
CA VAL A 189 -9.72 -0.37 8.35
C VAL A 189 -8.97 -1.27 9.33
N PRO A 190 -8.32 -2.35 8.85
CA PRO A 190 -7.38 -3.14 9.64
C PRO A 190 -6.11 -2.37 9.99
N HIS A 191 -5.63 -2.55 11.21
CA HIS A 191 -4.34 -2.06 11.68
C HIS A 191 -3.58 -3.18 12.42
N SER A 192 -2.26 -3.19 12.21
CA SER A 192 -1.31 -4.01 12.96
C SER A 192 0.01 -3.25 13.02
N ARG A 193 0.23 -2.49 14.10
CA ARG A 193 1.42 -1.65 14.24
C ARG A 193 1.76 -1.33 15.69
N HIS A 194 3.04 -1.13 15.97
CA HIS A 194 3.56 -0.70 17.29
C HIS A 194 3.87 0.79 17.36
N THR A 195 3.82 1.49 16.21
CA THR A 195 4.14 2.91 16.11
C THR A 195 3.05 3.72 15.43
N THR A 196 3.06 5.02 15.62
CA THR A 196 2.12 5.97 15.02
C THR A 196 2.83 7.28 14.68
N VAL A 197 2.16 8.13 13.91
CA VAL A 197 2.49 9.55 13.74
C VAL A 197 1.44 10.38 14.46
N LEU A 198 1.84 11.52 15.01
CA LEU A 198 0.92 12.39 15.72
C LEU A 198 0.23 13.35 14.74
N ARG A 199 -1.03 13.67 15.02
CA ARG A 199 -1.82 14.64 14.26
C ARG A 199 -1.14 16.00 14.22
N GLU A 200 -0.71 16.49 15.36
CA GLU A 200 -0.05 17.78 15.51
C GLU A 200 1.26 17.91 14.72
N ASP A 201 2.02 16.81 14.58
CA ASP A 201 3.24 16.79 13.77
C ASP A 201 2.91 16.92 12.27
N ILE A 202 1.77 16.38 11.82
CA ILE A 202 1.31 16.48 10.43
C ILE A 202 0.73 17.87 10.15
N GLU A 203 -0.12 18.39 11.06
CA GLU A 203 -0.77 19.69 10.91
C GLU A 203 0.24 20.86 10.99
N ALA A 204 1.43 20.63 11.54
CA ALA A 204 2.51 21.60 11.52
C ALA A 204 3.13 21.80 10.13
N ILE A 205 2.87 20.90 9.17
CA ILE A 205 3.41 20.96 7.80
C ILE A 205 2.30 21.45 6.85
N PRO A 206 2.38 22.69 6.32
CA PRO A 206 1.32 23.29 5.51
C PRO A 206 0.96 22.50 4.24
N GLU A 207 1.93 21.78 3.67
CA GLU A 207 1.76 20.96 2.45
C GLU A 207 1.01 19.64 2.69
N LEU A 208 0.79 19.27 3.96
CA LEU A 208 0.11 18.03 4.30
C LEU A 208 -1.32 18.29 4.74
N LYS A 209 -2.23 17.42 4.32
CA LYS A 209 -3.63 17.45 4.72
C LYS A 209 -4.07 16.09 5.21
N ILE A 210 -4.65 16.04 6.42
CA ILE A 210 -5.30 14.82 6.94
C ILE A 210 -6.65 14.68 6.25
N LEU A 211 -6.94 13.48 5.78
CA LEU A 211 -8.14 13.16 5.02
C LEU A 211 -9.12 12.28 5.79
N ALA A 212 -8.59 11.43 6.66
CA ALA A 212 -9.39 10.54 7.50
C ALA A 212 -8.63 10.15 8.77
N SER A 213 -9.36 9.95 9.85
CA SER A 213 -8.80 9.55 11.15
C SER A 213 -9.78 8.72 11.96
N SER A 214 -9.28 8.18 13.07
CA SER A 214 -10.03 7.41 14.06
C SER A 214 -9.72 7.92 15.46
N PRO A 215 -10.71 8.03 16.36
CA PRO A 215 -10.46 8.34 17.77
C PRO A 215 -9.54 7.32 18.46
N GLU A 216 -9.58 6.06 17.99
CA GLU A 216 -8.81 4.96 18.57
C GLU A 216 -7.49 4.68 17.83
N ALA A 217 -7.51 4.74 16.50
CA ALA A 217 -6.35 4.41 15.68
C ALA A 217 -5.52 5.65 15.23
N GLY A 218 -5.96 6.85 15.56
CA GLY A 218 -5.28 8.09 15.16
C GLY A 218 -5.46 8.40 13.67
N VAL A 219 -4.49 9.11 13.09
CA VAL A 219 -4.53 9.49 11.67
C VAL A 219 -4.46 8.25 10.79
N TYR A 220 -5.32 8.22 9.76
CA TYR A 220 -5.35 7.13 8.78
C TYR A 220 -4.78 7.54 7.43
N ALA A 221 -5.28 8.62 6.86
CA ALA A 221 -4.91 9.02 5.51
C ALA A 221 -4.44 10.47 5.49
N VAL A 222 -3.29 10.69 4.85
CA VAL A 222 -2.67 12.01 4.65
C VAL A 222 -2.31 12.16 3.18
N LYS A 223 -2.43 13.36 2.63
CA LYS A 223 -1.98 13.68 1.28
C LYS A 223 -1.08 14.92 1.26
N THR A 224 -0.26 15.03 0.22
CA THR A 224 0.36 16.30 -0.15
C THR A 224 -0.63 17.22 -0.85
N ASP A 225 -0.36 18.51 -0.90
CA ASP A 225 -1.24 19.50 -1.56
C ASP A 225 -1.60 19.09 -3.00
N GLN A 226 -0.64 18.60 -3.74
CA GLN A 226 -0.83 18.17 -5.13
C GLN A 226 -1.43 16.75 -5.25
N GLY A 227 -1.61 16.02 -4.14
CA GLY A 227 -2.11 14.64 -4.15
C GLY A 227 -1.17 13.62 -4.79
N ARG A 228 0.06 13.99 -5.11
CA ARG A 228 1.06 13.07 -5.71
C ARG A 228 1.57 12.02 -4.75
N GLN A 229 1.57 12.33 -3.45
CA GLN A 229 1.91 11.37 -2.40
C GLN A 229 0.72 11.22 -1.46
N ILE A 230 0.36 9.98 -1.18
CA ILE A 230 -0.72 9.60 -0.28
C ILE A 230 -0.15 8.62 0.74
N PHE A 231 -0.41 8.87 2.02
CA PHE A 231 0.11 8.08 3.14
C PHE A 231 -1.06 7.45 3.90
N LEU A 232 -1.12 6.13 3.94
CA LEU A 232 -2.16 5.34 4.61
C LEU A 232 -1.56 4.60 5.79
N MET A 233 -2.02 4.86 7.01
CA MET A 233 -1.47 4.27 8.25
C MET A 233 -2.04 2.88 8.56
N GLY A 234 -3.02 2.40 7.81
CA GLY A 234 -3.66 1.09 7.99
C GLY A 234 -3.57 0.24 6.72
N HIS A 235 -4.13 -0.95 6.79
CA HIS A 235 -4.00 -2.01 5.80
C HIS A 235 -5.35 -2.35 5.16
N ALA A 236 -5.82 -1.51 4.25
CA ALA A 236 -7.07 -1.77 3.53
C ALA A 236 -6.97 -3.02 2.62
N GLU A 237 -5.76 -3.38 2.18
CA GLU A 237 -5.47 -4.53 1.31
C GLU A 237 -5.57 -5.90 2.01
N TYR A 238 -5.59 -5.94 3.34
CA TYR A 238 -5.55 -7.20 4.10
C TYR A 238 -6.68 -8.16 3.79
N ASP A 239 -6.31 -9.45 3.75
CA ASP A 239 -7.25 -10.56 3.66
C ASP A 239 -7.99 -10.82 4.97
N ARG A 240 -9.07 -11.62 4.84
CA ARG A 240 -9.86 -12.05 6.00
C ARG A 240 -9.01 -12.62 7.12
N ASP A 241 -8.05 -13.47 6.80
CA ASP A 241 -7.30 -14.27 7.77
C ASP A 241 -5.94 -13.66 8.14
N THR A 242 -5.55 -12.52 7.58
CA THR A 242 -4.24 -11.91 7.82
C THR A 242 -4.00 -11.62 9.31
N LEU A 243 -4.91 -10.89 9.97
CA LEU A 243 -4.75 -10.60 11.41
C LEU A 243 -4.90 -11.86 12.28
N ARG A 244 -5.70 -12.85 11.85
CA ARG A 244 -5.80 -14.14 12.53
C ARG A 244 -4.49 -14.91 12.48
N ASN A 245 -3.87 -14.98 11.30
CA ASN A 245 -2.59 -15.67 11.11
C ASN A 245 -1.48 -14.98 11.92
N GLU A 246 -1.49 -13.67 11.96
CA GLU A 246 -0.58 -12.87 12.78
C GLU A 246 -0.81 -13.13 14.28
N TYR A 247 -2.07 -13.11 14.73
CA TYR A 247 -2.43 -13.42 16.11
C TYR A 247 -1.95 -14.81 16.54
N ILE A 248 -2.20 -15.84 15.71
CA ILE A 248 -1.79 -17.21 15.99
C ILE A 248 -0.25 -17.32 16.01
N ARG A 249 0.44 -16.69 15.07
CA ARG A 249 1.90 -16.64 15.01
C ARG A 249 2.49 -16.07 16.30
N ASP A 250 2.01 -14.90 16.72
CA ASP A 250 2.54 -14.17 17.86
C ASP A 250 2.22 -14.92 19.17
N LEU A 251 1.02 -15.50 19.28
CA LEU A 251 0.63 -16.34 20.41
C LEU A 251 1.51 -17.59 20.50
N THR A 252 1.78 -18.25 19.38
CA THR A 252 2.66 -19.44 19.31
C THR A 252 4.10 -19.10 19.67
N ALA A 253 4.55 -17.91 19.34
CA ALA A 253 5.86 -17.40 19.73
C ALA A 253 5.96 -16.98 21.22
N GLY A 254 4.86 -17.07 21.97
CA GLY A 254 4.82 -16.69 23.39
C GLY A 254 4.76 -15.17 23.62
N ALA A 255 4.40 -14.39 22.62
CA ALA A 255 4.23 -12.95 22.76
C ALA A 255 2.96 -12.63 23.58
N ASP A 256 3.04 -11.58 24.39
CA ASP A 256 1.85 -11.01 25.06
C ASP A 256 1.04 -10.20 24.06
N ILE A 257 0.16 -10.91 23.32
CA ILE A 257 -0.68 -10.31 22.29
C ILE A 257 -2.15 -10.43 22.65
N ARG A 258 -2.88 -9.32 22.51
CA ARG A 258 -4.33 -9.31 22.68
C ARG A 258 -5.05 -9.82 21.44
N VAL A 259 -6.27 -10.29 21.61
CA VAL A 259 -7.19 -10.62 20.51
C VAL A 259 -7.37 -9.35 19.66
N PRO A 260 -7.27 -9.44 18.31
CA PRO A 260 -7.45 -8.28 17.45
C PRO A 260 -8.86 -7.71 17.61
N LYS A 261 -8.93 -6.42 17.97
CA LYS A 261 -10.16 -5.72 18.33
C LYS A 261 -11.12 -5.63 17.13
N ASN A 262 -12.42 -5.83 17.34
CA ASN A 262 -13.48 -5.74 16.32
C ASN A 262 -13.29 -6.64 15.10
N TYR A 263 -12.48 -7.67 15.20
CA TYR A 263 -12.13 -8.53 14.07
C TYR A 263 -12.86 -9.88 14.12
N PHE A 264 -12.89 -10.53 15.26
CA PHE A 264 -13.72 -11.71 15.47
C PHE A 264 -15.09 -11.28 15.96
N PRO A 265 -16.20 -11.94 15.52
CA PRO A 265 -17.52 -11.65 16.06
C PRO A 265 -17.58 -11.86 17.58
N GLY A 266 -17.86 -10.76 18.32
CA GLY A 266 -17.87 -10.77 19.78
C GLY A 266 -16.48 -10.93 20.42
N ASP A 267 -15.41 -10.58 19.67
CA ASP A 267 -14.00 -10.75 20.06
C ASP A 267 -13.62 -12.20 20.45
N ASP A 268 -14.37 -13.18 19.94
CA ASP A 268 -14.14 -14.61 20.16
C ASP A 268 -13.25 -15.20 19.05
N PRO A 269 -11.97 -15.53 19.34
CA PRO A 269 -11.01 -16.02 18.34
C PRO A 269 -11.33 -17.43 17.81
N SER A 270 -12.29 -18.15 18.41
CA SER A 270 -12.78 -19.41 17.88
C SER A 270 -13.73 -19.23 16.69
N ARG A 271 -14.29 -18.04 16.50
CA ARG A 271 -15.22 -17.71 15.43
C ARG A 271 -14.48 -17.24 14.17
N LYS A 272 -15.11 -17.43 13.01
CA LYS A 272 -14.57 -16.96 11.74
C LYS A 272 -14.57 -15.42 11.70
N PRO A 273 -13.45 -14.78 11.29
CA PRO A 273 -13.37 -13.33 11.19
C PRO A 273 -14.43 -12.73 10.25
N ALA A 274 -14.96 -11.57 10.62
CA ALA A 274 -15.85 -10.80 9.77
C ALA A 274 -15.06 -9.76 8.97
N VAL A 275 -15.27 -9.71 7.65
CA VAL A 275 -14.63 -8.68 6.79
C VAL A 275 -15.58 -7.50 6.67
N THR A 276 -15.19 -6.37 7.25
CA THR A 276 -15.98 -5.12 7.25
C THR A 276 -15.33 -3.99 6.45
N TRP A 277 -14.15 -4.22 5.87
CA TRP A 277 -13.34 -3.18 5.19
C TRP A 277 -13.22 -3.37 3.66
N ARG A 278 -13.65 -4.50 3.10
CA ARG A 278 -13.39 -4.85 1.69
C ARG A 278 -13.98 -3.86 0.69
N SER A 279 -15.21 -3.40 0.89
CA SER A 279 -15.86 -2.45 -0.03
C SER A 279 -15.12 -1.13 -0.08
N CYS A 280 -14.76 -0.59 1.07
CA CYS A 280 -13.98 0.64 1.18
C CYS A 280 -12.56 0.48 0.62
N ALA A 281 -11.92 -0.67 0.84
CA ALA A 281 -10.64 -0.99 0.23
C ALA A 281 -10.68 -0.92 -1.30
N HIS A 282 -11.66 -1.59 -1.90
CA HIS A 282 -11.83 -1.55 -3.36
C HIS A 282 -12.11 -0.14 -3.89
N LEU A 283 -12.93 0.65 -3.19
CA LEU A 283 -13.17 2.05 -3.55
C LEU A 283 -11.89 2.88 -3.46
N LEU A 284 -11.14 2.75 -2.36
CA LEU A 284 -9.88 3.50 -2.14
C LEU A 284 -8.90 3.30 -3.29
N TYR A 285 -8.58 2.05 -3.59
CA TYR A 285 -7.62 1.73 -4.65
C TYR A 285 -8.15 2.06 -6.05
N SER A 286 -9.44 1.86 -6.31
CA SER A 286 -10.07 2.24 -7.57
C SER A 286 -10.07 3.77 -7.76
N ASN A 287 -10.36 4.55 -6.72
CA ASN A 287 -10.31 6.00 -6.75
C ASN A 287 -8.87 6.51 -6.93
N TRP A 288 -7.89 5.91 -6.23
CA TRP A 288 -6.49 6.24 -6.45
C TRP A 288 -6.07 6.00 -7.89
N LEU A 289 -6.32 4.82 -8.43
CA LEU A 289 -5.99 4.47 -9.82
C LEU A 289 -6.68 5.39 -10.82
N ASN A 290 -7.96 5.70 -10.61
CA ASN A 290 -8.71 6.51 -11.56
C ASN A 290 -8.33 7.98 -11.50
N TYR A 291 -8.27 8.58 -10.30
CA TYR A 291 -8.19 10.04 -10.16
C TYR A 291 -6.77 10.56 -9.91
N PHE A 292 -5.87 9.75 -9.36
CA PHE A 292 -4.51 10.17 -9.04
C PHE A 292 -3.46 9.55 -9.96
N VAL A 293 -3.84 8.50 -10.68
CA VAL A 293 -2.95 7.82 -11.62
C VAL A 293 -3.42 8.02 -13.05
N TYR A 294 -4.63 7.55 -13.41
CA TYR A 294 -5.09 7.53 -14.80
C TYR A 294 -5.44 8.93 -15.36
N GLN A 295 -6.27 9.69 -14.65
CA GLN A 295 -6.78 10.96 -15.18
C GLN A 295 -5.77 12.10 -15.15
N THR A 296 -4.77 12.02 -14.29
CA THR A 296 -3.77 13.06 -14.09
C THR A 296 -2.40 12.71 -14.66
N SER A 297 -2.18 11.45 -15.04
CA SER A 297 -0.93 11.01 -15.68
C SER A 297 -0.82 11.57 -17.11
N PRO A 298 0.35 12.07 -17.53
CA PRO A 298 0.54 12.54 -18.89
C PRO A 298 0.39 11.39 -19.89
N TYR A 299 -0.12 11.68 -21.09
CA TYR A 299 -0.27 10.69 -22.16
C TYR A 299 1.05 9.99 -22.48
N ASN A 300 2.14 10.75 -22.53
CA ASN A 300 3.49 10.21 -22.64
C ASN A 300 4.12 10.19 -21.25
N ILE A 301 4.30 9.02 -20.68
CA ILE A 301 4.85 8.83 -19.33
C ILE A 301 6.25 9.43 -19.14
N ARG A 302 7.05 9.58 -20.21
CA ARG A 302 8.38 10.23 -20.17
C ARG A 302 8.30 11.73 -19.86
N ASP A 303 7.14 12.35 -19.99
CA ASP A 303 6.96 13.76 -19.69
C ASP A 303 6.89 14.01 -18.18
N ILE A 304 6.78 12.96 -17.34
CA ILE A 304 6.87 13.05 -15.88
C ILE A 304 8.23 13.63 -15.45
N GLU A 305 9.33 13.20 -16.07
CA GLU A 305 10.68 13.69 -15.76
C GLU A 305 10.83 15.20 -15.95
N ARG A 306 10.05 15.79 -16.84
CA ARG A 306 10.16 17.20 -17.24
C ARG A 306 9.38 18.14 -16.33
N GLY A 307 8.62 17.62 -15.37
CA GLY A 307 7.77 18.46 -14.51
C GLY A 307 6.73 19.29 -15.27
N ILE A 308 6.43 18.91 -16.52
CA ILE A 308 5.45 19.62 -17.35
C ILE A 308 4.08 19.28 -16.81
N ARG A 309 3.43 20.27 -16.19
CA ARG A 309 2.00 20.24 -15.88
C ARG A 309 1.24 20.36 -17.19
N THR A 310 0.33 19.45 -17.45
CA THR A 310 -0.78 19.68 -18.38
C THR A 310 -1.89 20.38 -17.59
N ASP A 311 -1.66 21.62 -17.19
CA ASP A 311 -2.70 22.57 -16.81
C ASP A 311 -3.12 23.28 -18.10
N ASP A 312 -4.13 22.73 -18.79
CA ASP A 312 -5.03 23.42 -19.73
C ASP A 312 -6.39 22.75 -19.69
#